data_321a3cbb5f597d5092bb5021c0552c1d
#
_entry.id   321a3cbb5f597d5092bb5021c0552c1d
#
_cell.length_a   1.000
_cell.length_b   1.000
_cell.length_c   1.000
_cell.angle_alpha   90.00
_cell.angle_beta   90.00
_cell.angle_gamma   90.00
#
_symmetry.space_group_name_H-M   'P 1'
#
loop_
_entity.id
_entity.type
_entity.pdbx_description
1 polymer ?
#
loop_
_entity_poly.entity_id
_entity_poly.type
_entity_poly.pdbx_seq_one_letter_code
_entity_poly.pdbx_strand_id
1 'polypeptide(L)'
;MEFFKIRKDIPFMKHALIFNVISFVTFLLAVFFLFSRGLHLSVEFTGGTVMEVSYSQPADLKQVRSVVSGLGYTDVQVQNFGTARDVMIRLPAQKGVSSAQQSDTLMAALKTQNAEATLRRTEFVGPQVGEELAADGLKALAFVVAGIMLYLAVRFEWKFSVAAIIANLHDVIIILGFFAFFQWEFSLAVLAAVLAVLGYSVNESVVIFDRIRENFRRYRKMNTVEIIDNAITSTISRTIITHGSTQIMVLSMLLVGGETLHYFAMALTIGILFGIYSSVFVAAAIAMWLGIQREDLIKAAPKKDEDPDDPNAGAVV
;
A
#
# COMPACT_ATOMS: atom_id res chain seq x y z
N MET A 1 -14.28 23.58 -6.56
CA MET A 1 -15.51 23.66 -5.73
C MET A 1 -15.16 23.16 -4.35
N GLU A 2 -15.35 23.98 -3.31
CA GLU A 2 -15.21 23.55 -1.93
C GLU A 2 -16.54 22.92 -1.49
N PHE A 3 -16.61 21.60 -1.40
CA PHE A 3 -17.82 20.90 -0.94
C PHE A 3 -18.14 21.21 0.53
N PHE A 4 -17.08 21.44 1.32
CA PHE A 4 -17.19 21.76 2.75
C PHE A 4 -16.32 22.98 3.06
N LYS A 5 -16.93 24.06 3.53
CA LYS A 5 -16.20 25.23 4.00
C LYS A 5 -15.96 25.09 5.51
N ILE A 6 -14.81 24.58 5.90
CA ILE A 6 -14.41 24.50 7.30
C ILE A 6 -13.98 25.90 7.73
N ARG A 7 -14.75 26.49 8.66
CA ARG A 7 -14.55 27.88 9.11
C ARG A 7 -13.50 28.01 10.22
N LYS A 8 -13.12 26.92 10.85
CA LYS A 8 -12.21 26.92 12.02
C LYS A 8 -11.16 25.83 11.80
N ASP A 9 -9.90 26.17 12.05
CA ASP A 9 -8.80 25.20 11.95
C ASP A 9 -8.98 24.07 12.94
N ILE A 10 -8.76 22.85 12.49
CA ILE A 10 -8.85 21.63 13.29
C ILE A 10 -7.46 21.38 13.90
N PRO A 11 -7.36 21.20 15.24
CA PRO A 11 -6.06 21.05 15.91
C PRO A 11 -5.53 19.60 15.76
N PHE A 12 -5.09 19.19 14.57
CA PHE A 12 -4.54 17.88 14.29
C PHE A 12 -3.28 17.59 15.08
N MET A 13 -2.37 18.55 15.13
CA MET A 13 -1.07 18.38 15.77
C MET A 13 -1.15 18.27 17.30
N LYS A 14 -2.25 18.73 17.91
CA LYS A 14 -2.52 18.50 19.33
C LYS A 14 -2.56 17.01 19.70
N HIS A 15 -3.03 16.18 18.77
CA HIS A 15 -3.17 14.74 18.97
C HIS A 15 -2.07 13.93 18.26
N ALA A 16 -1.10 14.60 17.63
CA ALA A 16 -0.06 13.95 16.83
C ALA A 16 0.71 12.87 17.59
N LEU A 17 1.04 13.11 18.88
CA LEU A 17 1.76 12.13 19.70
C LEU A 17 0.98 10.82 19.85
N ILE A 18 -0.32 10.91 20.17
CA ILE A 18 -1.17 9.73 20.36
C ILE A 18 -1.25 8.92 19.06
N PHE A 19 -1.53 9.58 17.94
CA PHE A 19 -1.62 8.92 16.64
C PHE A 19 -0.29 8.34 16.19
N ASN A 20 0.85 9.00 16.46
CA ASN A 20 2.17 8.43 16.15
C ASN A 20 2.53 7.24 17.02
N VAL A 21 2.12 7.21 18.30
CA VAL A 21 2.30 6.02 19.15
C VAL A 21 1.48 4.85 18.60
N ILE A 22 0.21 5.07 18.22
CA ILE A 22 -0.62 4.05 17.57
C ILE A 22 0.05 3.56 16.30
N SER A 23 0.52 4.48 15.44
CA SER A 23 1.24 4.20 14.19
C SER A 23 2.48 3.35 14.44
N PHE A 24 3.29 3.71 15.41
CA PHE A 24 4.51 3.00 15.76
C PHE A 24 4.21 1.58 16.27
N VAL A 25 3.21 1.41 17.13
CA VAL A 25 2.76 0.09 17.60
C VAL A 25 2.25 -0.77 16.45
N THR A 26 1.42 -0.20 15.57
CA THR A 26 0.90 -0.91 14.39
C THR A 26 2.03 -1.31 13.44
N PHE A 27 3.01 -0.43 13.23
CA PHE A 27 4.21 -0.70 12.45
C PHE A 27 5.04 -1.85 13.04
N LEU A 28 5.28 -1.84 14.36
CA LEU A 28 6.02 -2.92 15.02
C LEU A 28 5.28 -4.26 14.93
N LEU A 29 3.95 -4.25 15.06
CA LEU A 29 3.13 -5.46 14.86
C LEU A 29 3.20 -5.94 13.41
N ALA A 30 3.14 -5.04 12.43
CA ALA A 30 3.30 -5.38 11.02
C ALA A 30 4.66 -6.05 10.74
N VAL A 31 5.73 -5.45 11.24
CA VAL A 31 7.09 -6.01 11.13
C VAL A 31 7.17 -7.37 11.83
N PHE A 32 6.63 -7.49 13.04
CA PHE A 32 6.59 -8.75 13.77
C PHE A 32 5.88 -9.87 12.97
N PHE A 33 4.72 -9.60 12.39
CA PHE A 33 4.00 -10.60 11.59
C PHE A 33 4.70 -10.93 10.27
N LEU A 34 5.35 -9.97 9.64
CA LEU A 34 6.18 -10.21 8.45
C LEU A 34 7.34 -11.17 8.75
N PHE A 35 8.00 -11.05 9.90
CA PHE A 35 9.09 -11.94 10.28
C PHE A 35 8.63 -13.28 10.85
N SER A 36 7.52 -13.30 11.61
CA SER A 36 7.05 -14.53 12.30
C SER A 36 6.22 -15.45 11.42
N ARG A 37 5.41 -14.89 10.51
CA ARG A 37 4.53 -15.65 9.63
C ARG A 37 4.93 -15.59 8.17
N GLY A 38 5.64 -14.52 7.75
CA GLY A 38 5.93 -14.26 6.34
C GLY A 38 4.69 -13.90 5.52
N LEU A 39 4.90 -13.63 4.25
CA LEU A 39 3.82 -13.43 3.29
C LEU A 39 3.37 -14.78 2.72
N HIS A 40 2.08 -14.96 2.56
CA HIS A 40 1.50 -16.07 1.85
C HIS A 40 1.56 -15.81 0.34
N LEU A 41 2.70 -16.18 -0.29
CA LEU A 41 2.96 -15.92 -1.70
C LEU A 41 2.07 -16.77 -2.60
N SER A 42 1.57 -16.19 -3.70
CA SER A 42 0.85 -16.90 -4.75
C SER A 42 1.76 -17.82 -5.57
N VAL A 43 1.17 -18.70 -6.38
CA VAL A 43 1.92 -19.55 -7.30
C VAL A 43 2.70 -18.76 -8.35
N GLU A 44 2.34 -17.53 -8.61
CA GLU A 44 3.09 -16.63 -9.47
C GLU A 44 4.53 -16.41 -8.99
N PHE A 45 4.75 -16.48 -7.68
CA PHE A 45 6.07 -16.32 -7.06
C PHE A 45 6.73 -17.63 -6.66
N THR A 46 5.92 -18.64 -6.30
CA THR A 46 6.45 -19.92 -5.78
C THR A 46 6.57 -21.00 -6.85
N GLY A 47 5.93 -20.80 -8.01
CA GLY A 47 5.68 -21.84 -8.96
C GLY A 47 4.63 -22.85 -8.46
N GLY A 48 4.01 -23.59 -9.38
CA GLY A 48 3.01 -24.59 -9.03
C GLY A 48 1.81 -24.60 -9.97
N THR A 49 0.81 -25.39 -9.62
CA THR A 49 -0.46 -25.50 -10.37
C THR A 49 -1.61 -25.03 -9.49
N VAL A 50 -2.45 -24.13 -10.00
CA VAL A 50 -3.73 -23.75 -9.41
C VAL A 50 -4.84 -24.36 -10.22
N MET A 51 -5.77 -25.00 -9.54
CA MET A 51 -6.97 -25.59 -10.16
C MET A 51 -8.22 -24.99 -9.51
N GLU A 52 -9.14 -24.51 -10.33
CA GLU A 52 -10.49 -24.12 -9.89
C GLU A 52 -11.45 -25.25 -10.25
N VAL A 53 -12.02 -25.85 -9.23
CA VAL A 53 -12.95 -26.98 -9.35
C VAL A 53 -14.32 -26.58 -8.82
N SER A 54 -15.35 -26.79 -9.64
CA SER A 54 -16.74 -26.48 -9.29
C SER A 54 -17.49 -27.78 -8.96
N TYR A 55 -18.30 -27.71 -7.93
CA TYR A 55 -19.20 -28.77 -7.47
C TYR A 55 -20.66 -28.36 -7.62
N SER A 56 -21.56 -29.32 -7.81
CA SER A 56 -23.02 -29.06 -7.85
C SER A 56 -23.59 -28.64 -6.50
N GLN A 57 -22.94 -29.06 -5.41
CA GLN A 57 -23.32 -28.75 -4.02
C GLN A 57 -22.14 -28.14 -3.26
N PRO A 58 -22.35 -27.50 -2.10
CA PRO A 58 -21.27 -27.00 -1.27
C PRO A 58 -20.19 -28.06 -1.03
N ALA A 59 -18.93 -27.70 -1.32
CA ALA A 59 -17.81 -28.63 -1.24
C ALA A 59 -17.35 -28.83 0.20
N ASP A 60 -17.08 -30.06 0.59
CA ASP A 60 -16.38 -30.35 1.84
C ASP A 60 -14.87 -30.21 1.65
N LEU A 61 -14.32 -29.09 2.10
CA LEU A 61 -12.89 -28.80 2.00
C LEU A 61 -12.01 -29.81 2.72
N LYS A 62 -12.51 -30.45 3.80
CA LYS A 62 -11.74 -31.47 4.52
C LYS A 62 -11.59 -32.74 3.66
N GLN A 63 -12.66 -33.11 2.99
CA GLN A 63 -12.66 -34.25 2.07
C GLN A 63 -11.77 -33.98 0.86
N VAL A 64 -11.89 -32.79 0.24
CA VAL A 64 -11.02 -32.38 -0.87
C VAL A 64 -9.55 -32.44 -0.47
N ARG A 65 -9.22 -31.87 0.71
CA ARG A 65 -7.84 -31.87 1.24
C ARG A 65 -7.33 -33.29 1.47
N SER A 66 -8.16 -34.19 1.99
CA SER A 66 -7.80 -35.59 2.21
C SER A 66 -7.46 -36.30 0.91
N VAL A 67 -8.23 -36.07 -0.18
CA VAL A 67 -7.94 -36.62 -1.51
C VAL A 67 -6.59 -36.13 -2.01
N VAL A 68 -6.37 -34.85 -1.95
CA VAL A 68 -5.13 -34.23 -2.47
C VAL A 68 -3.90 -34.72 -1.70
N SER A 69 -4.00 -34.79 -0.37
CA SER A 69 -2.94 -35.35 0.50
C SER A 69 -2.70 -36.84 0.22
N GLY A 70 -3.76 -37.60 -0.10
CA GLY A 70 -3.68 -39.01 -0.48
C GLY A 70 -2.91 -39.27 -1.79
N LEU A 71 -2.77 -38.24 -2.63
CA LEU A 71 -1.94 -38.29 -3.84
C LEU A 71 -0.45 -37.97 -3.58
N GLY A 72 -0.06 -37.79 -2.32
CA GLY A 72 1.33 -37.54 -1.92
C GLY A 72 1.78 -36.08 -1.96
N TYR A 73 0.85 -35.13 -2.10
CA TYR A 73 1.17 -33.71 -2.01
C TYR A 73 1.22 -33.29 -0.55
N THR A 74 2.34 -32.68 -0.13
CA THR A 74 2.59 -32.31 1.29
C THR A 74 2.26 -30.87 1.61
N ASP A 75 2.34 -29.97 0.63
CA ASP A 75 2.10 -28.51 0.82
C ASP A 75 0.96 -28.07 -0.09
N VAL A 76 -0.26 -28.44 0.32
CA VAL A 76 -1.46 -28.21 -0.47
C VAL A 76 -2.36 -27.20 0.21
N GLN A 77 -2.82 -26.24 -0.57
CA GLN A 77 -3.83 -25.31 -0.12
C GLN A 77 -5.16 -25.62 -0.81
N VAL A 78 -6.20 -25.72 -0.01
CA VAL A 78 -7.58 -25.96 -0.45
C VAL A 78 -8.48 -24.98 0.25
N GLN A 79 -9.14 -24.13 -0.53
CA GLN A 79 -10.04 -23.08 -0.04
C GLN A 79 -11.24 -22.89 -0.95
N ASN A 80 -12.33 -22.33 -0.41
CA ASN A 80 -13.43 -21.89 -1.26
C ASN A 80 -13.01 -20.70 -2.12
N PHE A 81 -13.57 -20.62 -3.32
CA PHE A 81 -13.30 -19.57 -4.28
C PHE A 81 -14.64 -18.99 -4.79
N GLY A 82 -14.99 -17.81 -4.30
CA GLY A 82 -16.22 -17.10 -4.65
C GLY A 82 -17.48 -17.68 -4.01
N THR A 83 -17.75 -18.94 -4.25
CA THR A 83 -18.94 -19.63 -3.69
C THR A 83 -18.55 -20.85 -2.84
N ALA A 84 -19.48 -21.33 -2.04
CA ALA A 84 -19.26 -22.58 -1.27
C ALA A 84 -19.14 -23.83 -2.17
N ARG A 85 -19.47 -23.72 -3.46
CA ARG A 85 -19.41 -24.78 -4.45
C ARG A 85 -18.12 -24.79 -5.26
N ASP A 86 -17.42 -23.66 -5.31
CA ASP A 86 -16.20 -23.51 -6.06
C ASP A 86 -14.99 -23.62 -5.13
N VAL A 87 -14.03 -24.43 -5.49
CA VAL A 87 -12.84 -24.72 -4.68
C VAL A 87 -11.60 -24.42 -5.50
N MET A 88 -10.71 -23.62 -4.92
CA MET A 88 -9.37 -23.44 -5.42
C MET A 88 -8.43 -24.42 -4.74
N ILE A 89 -7.67 -25.17 -5.55
CA ILE A 89 -6.68 -26.14 -5.10
C ILE A 89 -5.34 -25.72 -5.64
N ARG A 90 -4.36 -25.52 -4.76
CA ARG A 90 -2.97 -25.27 -5.12
C ARG A 90 -2.12 -26.48 -4.89
N LEU A 91 -1.36 -26.82 -5.91
CA LEU A 91 -0.41 -27.92 -5.89
C LEU A 91 1.00 -27.35 -6.10
N PRO A 92 1.98 -27.76 -5.28
CA PRO A 92 3.37 -27.42 -5.54
C PRO A 92 3.84 -28.06 -6.85
N ALA A 93 4.81 -27.45 -7.51
CA ALA A 93 5.42 -28.01 -8.69
C ALA A 93 6.15 -29.32 -8.36
N GLN A 94 5.90 -30.38 -9.10
CA GLN A 94 6.60 -31.67 -8.97
C GLN A 94 7.61 -31.84 -10.11
N LYS A 95 8.84 -32.25 -9.76
CA LYS A 95 9.88 -32.54 -10.76
C LYS A 95 9.47 -33.73 -11.63
N GLY A 96 9.46 -33.53 -12.94
CA GLY A 96 9.16 -34.58 -13.88
C GLY A 96 7.69 -34.89 -14.17
N VAL A 97 6.77 -34.13 -13.53
CA VAL A 97 5.32 -34.25 -13.79
C VAL A 97 4.83 -32.96 -14.43
N SER A 98 4.14 -33.03 -15.55
CA SER A 98 3.57 -31.84 -16.18
C SER A 98 2.33 -31.37 -15.41
N SER A 99 2.01 -30.06 -15.51
CA SER A 99 0.80 -29.49 -14.90
C SER A 99 -0.48 -30.17 -15.40
N ALA A 100 -0.50 -30.56 -16.68
CA ALA A 100 -1.62 -31.30 -17.25
C ALA A 100 -1.79 -32.66 -16.54
N GLN A 101 -0.70 -33.41 -16.36
CA GLN A 101 -0.73 -34.69 -15.64
C GLN A 101 -1.13 -34.51 -14.18
N GLN A 102 -0.67 -33.45 -13.49
CA GLN A 102 -1.11 -33.14 -12.13
C GLN A 102 -2.62 -32.87 -12.09
N SER A 103 -3.10 -32.04 -13.02
CA SER A 103 -4.53 -31.68 -13.10
C SER A 103 -5.39 -32.90 -13.41
N ASP A 104 -5.00 -33.72 -14.38
CA ASP A 104 -5.74 -34.92 -14.76
C ASP A 104 -5.80 -35.94 -13.63
N THR A 105 -4.67 -36.17 -12.95
CA THR A 105 -4.59 -37.09 -11.81
C THR A 105 -5.47 -36.63 -10.65
N LEU A 106 -5.40 -35.33 -10.32
CA LEU A 106 -6.22 -34.77 -9.27
C LEU A 106 -7.71 -34.80 -9.63
N MET A 107 -8.07 -34.41 -10.85
CA MET A 107 -9.48 -34.46 -11.30
C MET A 107 -10.02 -35.87 -11.31
N ALA A 108 -9.24 -36.86 -11.71
CA ALA A 108 -9.65 -38.26 -11.63
C ALA A 108 -9.93 -38.69 -10.19
N ALA A 109 -9.07 -38.33 -9.25
CA ALA A 109 -9.25 -38.63 -7.83
C ALA A 109 -10.48 -37.91 -7.23
N LEU A 110 -10.69 -36.61 -7.55
CA LEU A 110 -11.86 -35.85 -7.08
C LEU A 110 -13.17 -36.42 -7.66
N LYS A 111 -13.20 -36.81 -8.93
CA LYS A 111 -14.37 -37.43 -9.59
C LYS A 111 -14.72 -38.81 -9.01
N THR A 112 -13.73 -39.51 -8.49
CA THR A 112 -14.02 -40.81 -7.80
C THR A 112 -14.87 -40.60 -6.52
N GLN A 113 -14.72 -39.44 -5.87
CA GLN A 113 -15.52 -39.11 -4.68
C GLN A 113 -16.78 -38.33 -5.02
N ASN A 114 -16.72 -37.43 -6.02
CA ASN A 114 -17.86 -36.65 -6.49
C ASN A 114 -17.82 -36.59 -8.03
N ALA A 115 -18.64 -37.39 -8.69
CA ALA A 115 -18.69 -37.52 -10.15
C ALA A 115 -19.06 -36.19 -10.84
N GLU A 116 -19.67 -35.23 -10.12
CA GLU A 116 -20.10 -33.95 -10.66
C GLU A 116 -19.03 -32.85 -10.54
N ALA A 117 -17.85 -33.20 -10.01
CA ALA A 117 -16.72 -32.26 -9.97
C ALA A 117 -16.27 -31.88 -11.38
N THR A 118 -16.25 -30.58 -11.69
CA THR A 118 -15.85 -30.04 -12.99
C THR A 118 -14.67 -29.09 -12.84
N LEU A 119 -13.64 -29.28 -13.68
CA LEU A 119 -12.53 -28.36 -13.76
C LEU A 119 -12.96 -27.12 -14.53
N ARG A 120 -12.87 -25.93 -13.92
CA ARG A 120 -13.17 -24.64 -14.55
C ARG A 120 -11.93 -24.00 -15.16
N ARG A 121 -10.83 -24.02 -14.40
CA ARG A 121 -9.60 -23.36 -14.79
C ARG A 121 -8.40 -24.09 -14.21
N THR A 122 -7.32 -24.10 -14.98
CA THR A 122 -6.00 -24.52 -14.50
C THR A 122 -4.99 -23.46 -14.90
N GLU A 123 -4.19 -23.04 -13.95
CA GLU A 123 -3.05 -22.16 -14.15
C GLU A 123 -1.78 -22.89 -13.73
N PHE A 124 -0.71 -22.68 -14.46
CA PHE A 124 0.59 -23.24 -14.13
C PHE A 124 1.69 -22.21 -14.28
N VAL A 125 2.51 -22.13 -13.26
CA VAL A 125 3.74 -21.32 -13.27
C VAL A 125 4.91 -22.26 -12.99
N GLY A 126 5.88 -22.31 -13.91
CA GLY A 126 7.11 -23.05 -13.68
C GLY A 126 7.92 -22.43 -12.52
N PRO A 127 8.61 -23.24 -11.70
CA PRO A 127 9.38 -22.71 -10.56
C PRO A 127 10.40 -21.65 -10.96
N GLN A 128 11.09 -21.83 -12.09
CA GLN A 128 12.05 -20.84 -12.58
C GLN A 128 11.38 -19.50 -12.92
N VAL A 129 10.20 -19.53 -13.53
CA VAL A 129 9.41 -18.32 -13.85
C VAL A 129 8.95 -17.65 -12.55
N GLY A 130 8.53 -18.43 -11.56
CA GLY A 130 8.15 -17.90 -10.24
C GLY A 130 9.30 -17.18 -9.55
N GLU A 131 10.50 -17.76 -9.55
CA GLU A 131 11.71 -17.13 -8.99
C GLU A 131 12.08 -15.83 -9.72
N GLU A 132 11.98 -15.81 -11.06
CA GLU A 132 12.21 -14.61 -11.87
C GLU A 132 11.20 -13.52 -11.53
N LEU A 133 9.90 -13.85 -11.46
CA LEU A 133 8.83 -12.91 -11.10
C LEU A 133 8.99 -12.36 -9.69
N ALA A 134 9.41 -13.19 -8.72
CA ALA A 134 9.68 -12.73 -7.35
C ALA A 134 10.87 -11.76 -7.31
N ALA A 135 11.95 -12.08 -8.03
CA ALA A 135 13.13 -11.22 -8.12
C ALA A 135 12.81 -9.89 -8.81
N ASP A 136 12.05 -9.93 -9.90
CA ASP A 136 11.67 -8.73 -10.66
C ASP A 136 10.65 -7.88 -9.89
N GLY A 137 9.73 -8.51 -9.15
CA GLY A 137 8.81 -7.82 -8.25
C GLY A 137 9.55 -7.05 -7.14
N LEU A 138 10.58 -7.67 -6.54
CA LEU A 138 11.41 -7.01 -5.53
C LEU A 138 12.22 -5.85 -6.13
N LYS A 139 12.80 -6.05 -7.32
CA LYS A 139 13.50 -4.99 -8.06
C LYS A 139 12.55 -3.82 -8.38
N ALA A 140 11.34 -4.12 -8.88
CA ALA A 140 10.34 -3.09 -9.19
C ALA A 140 9.99 -2.27 -7.94
N LEU A 141 9.75 -2.92 -6.80
CA LEU A 141 9.50 -2.24 -5.52
C LEU A 141 10.69 -1.35 -5.14
N ALA A 142 11.91 -1.87 -5.20
CA ALA A 142 13.12 -1.11 -4.88
C ALA A 142 13.31 0.10 -5.81
N PHE A 143 13.10 -0.05 -7.12
CA PHE A 143 13.20 1.05 -8.09
C PHE A 143 12.13 2.13 -7.85
N VAL A 144 10.88 1.75 -7.57
CA VAL A 144 9.81 2.70 -7.29
C VAL A 144 10.10 3.47 -6.00
N VAL A 145 10.49 2.77 -4.92
CA VAL A 145 10.87 3.41 -3.65
C VAL A 145 12.04 4.37 -3.87
N ALA A 146 13.12 3.93 -4.53
CA ALA A 146 14.28 4.78 -4.80
C ALA A 146 13.92 6.00 -5.68
N GLY A 147 13.09 5.82 -6.71
CA GLY A 147 12.61 6.91 -7.56
C GLY A 147 11.79 7.94 -6.79
N ILE A 148 10.90 7.49 -5.92
CA ILE A 148 10.10 8.37 -5.05
C ILE A 148 11.01 9.11 -4.05
N MET A 149 11.96 8.42 -3.42
CA MET A 149 12.92 9.05 -2.51
C MET A 149 13.73 10.14 -3.20
N LEU A 150 14.22 9.86 -4.41
CA LEU A 150 14.94 10.83 -5.23
C LEU A 150 14.07 12.03 -5.60
N TYR A 151 12.84 11.79 -6.07
CA TYR A 151 11.88 12.84 -6.37
C TYR A 151 11.63 13.75 -5.17
N LEU A 152 11.35 13.18 -3.99
CA LEU A 152 11.11 13.94 -2.77
C LEU A 152 12.34 14.73 -2.33
N ALA A 153 13.53 14.14 -2.43
CA ALA A 153 14.80 14.80 -2.07
C ALA A 153 15.10 16.02 -2.96
N VAL A 154 14.72 15.97 -4.23
CA VAL A 154 14.90 17.10 -5.18
C VAL A 154 13.77 18.13 -5.03
N ARG A 155 12.53 17.67 -4.76
CA ARG A 155 11.33 18.52 -4.75
C ARG A 155 11.17 19.35 -3.47
N PHE A 156 11.64 18.82 -2.34
CA PHE A 156 11.43 19.38 -1.01
C PHE A 156 12.74 19.57 -0.25
N GLU A 157 12.69 20.42 0.77
CA GLU A 157 13.72 20.52 1.79
C GLU A 157 13.85 19.19 2.55
N TRP A 158 15.05 18.87 3.01
CA TRP A 158 15.37 17.56 3.59
C TRP A 158 14.43 17.11 4.72
N LYS A 159 13.91 18.05 5.55
CA LYS A 159 12.99 17.76 6.66
C LYS A 159 11.67 17.18 6.15
N PHE A 160 11.12 17.76 5.10
CA PHE A 160 9.90 17.25 4.46
C PHE A 160 10.18 15.93 3.72
N SER A 161 11.32 15.85 3.04
CA SER A 161 11.70 14.65 2.29
C SER A 161 11.81 13.44 3.23
N VAL A 162 12.53 13.58 4.35
CA VAL A 162 12.68 12.53 5.35
C VAL A 162 11.32 12.14 5.94
N ALA A 163 10.49 13.12 6.30
CA ALA A 163 9.15 12.87 6.84
C ALA A 163 8.25 12.09 5.86
N ALA A 164 8.23 12.47 4.59
CA ALA A 164 7.46 11.78 3.56
C ALA A 164 7.98 10.37 3.29
N ILE A 165 9.30 10.17 3.25
CA ILE A 165 9.91 8.85 3.04
C ILE A 165 9.50 7.90 4.17
N ILE A 166 9.61 8.34 5.44
CA ILE A 166 9.21 7.54 6.59
C ILE A 166 7.73 7.16 6.52
N ALA A 167 6.84 8.12 6.20
CA ALA A 167 5.42 7.87 6.08
C ALA A 167 5.09 6.89 4.95
N ASN A 168 5.75 7.00 3.79
CA ASN A 168 5.53 6.06 2.68
C ASN A 168 6.01 4.64 2.99
N LEU A 169 7.19 4.49 3.61
CA LEU A 169 7.68 3.17 4.03
C LEU A 169 6.78 2.56 5.10
N HIS A 170 6.28 3.38 6.03
CA HIS A 170 5.28 2.97 7.01
C HIS A 170 4.04 2.38 6.33
N ASP A 171 3.48 3.05 5.33
CA ASP A 171 2.26 2.60 4.64
C ASP A 171 2.46 1.24 3.94
N VAL A 172 3.59 1.07 3.25
CA VAL A 172 3.93 -0.22 2.61
C VAL A 172 4.01 -1.34 3.65
N ILE A 173 4.75 -1.11 4.74
CA ILE A 173 4.95 -2.13 5.77
C ILE A 173 3.63 -2.47 6.46
N ILE A 174 2.75 -1.51 6.66
CA ILE A 174 1.41 -1.76 7.21
C ILE A 174 0.60 -2.67 6.27
N ILE A 175 0.55 -2.37 4.96
CA ILE A 175 -0.17 -3.22 3.99
C ILE A 175 0.38 -4.65 4.05
N LEU A 176 1.70 -4.81 3.92
CA LEU A 176 2.34 -6.12 3.97
C LEU A 176 2.10 -6.83 5.30
N GLY A 177 2.08 -6.08 6.41
CA GLY A 177 1.78 -6.60 7.74
C GLY A 177 0.36 -7.13 7.87
N PHE A 178 -0.64 -6.48 7.28
CA PHE A 178 -2.01 -7.00 7.22
C PHE A 178 -2.05 -8.32 6.43
N PHE A 179 -1.38 -8.39 5.29
CA PHE A 179 -1.30 -9.62 4.50
C PHE A 179 -0.62 -10.75 5.26
N ALA A 180 0.46 -10.46 5.98
CA ALA A 180 1.15 -11.43 6.82
C ALA A 180 0.32 -11.87 8.03
N PHE A 181 -0.42 -10.96 8.67
CA PHE A 181 -1.27 -11.28 9.83
C PHE A 181 -2.44 -12.19 9.47
N PHE A 182 -3.20 -11.80 8.41
CA PHE A 182 -4.36 -12.56 7.97
C PHE A 182 -4.01 -13.74 7.05
N GLN A 183 -2.74 -13.87 6.66
CA GLN A 183 -2.29 -14.88 5.68
C GLN A 183 -3.07 -14.80 4.36
N TRP A 184 -3.39 -13.56 3.94
CA TRP A 184 -4.01 -13.32 2.65
C TRP A 184 -3.01 -13.57 1.52
N GLU A 185 -3.52 -14.02 0.39
CA GLU A 185 -2.70 -14.31 -0.77
C GLU A 185 -2.03 -13.06 -1.32
N PHE A 186 -0.70 -13.08 -1.39
CA PHE A 186 0.12 -12.03 -1.98
C PHE A 186 0.49 -12.41 -3.43
N SER A 187 -0.23 -11.83 -4.39
CA SER A 187 -0.06 -12.06 -5.83
C SER A 187 0.65 -10.89 -6.52
N LEU A 188 0.99 -11.03 -7.81
CA LEU A 188 1.48 -9.93 -8.63
C LEU A 188 0.50 -8.76 -8.68
N ALA A 189 -0.81 -9.04 -8.71
CA ALA A 189 -1.83 -8.01 -8.62
C ALA A 189 -1.75 -7.23 -7.30
N VAL A 190 -1.55 -7.91 -6.17
CA VAL A 190 -1.37 -7.26 -4.87
C VAL A 190 -0.08 -6.43 -4.84
N LEU A 191 1.02 -6.94 -5.41
CA LEU A 191 2.26 -6.17 -5.56
C LEU A 191 2.02 -4.88 -6.36
N ALA A 192 1.28 -4.98 -7.48
CA ALA A 192 0.90 -3.81 -8.28
C ALA A 192 0.06 -2.82 -7.47
N ALA A 193 -0.85 -3.28 -6.60
CA ALA A 193 -1.61 -2.43 -5.69
C ALA A 193 -0.68 -1.71 -4.70
N VAL A 194 0.30 -2.39 -4.12
CA VAL A 194 1.29 -1.78 -3.21
C VAL A 194 2.08 -0.68 -3.92
N LEU A 195 2.53 -0.93 -5.16
CA LEU A 195 3.24 0.07 -5.97
C LEU A 195 2.33 1.27 -6.30
N ALA A 196 1.06 1.04 -6.60
CA ALA A 196 0.09 2.10 -6.86
C ALA A 196 -0.17 2.95 -5.61
N VAL A 197 -0.28 2.33 -4.42
CA VAL A 197 -0.45 3.02 -3.14
C VAL A 197 0.74 3.92 -2.83
N LEU A 198 1.97 3.48 -3.11
CA LEU A 198 3.16 4.32 -2.93
C LEU A 198 3.03 5.66 -3.66
N GLY A 199 2.66 5.64 -4.94
CA GLY A 199 2.45 6.86 -5.72
C GLY A 199 1.29 7.70 -5.21
N TYR A 200 0.23 7.05 -4.75
CA TYR A 200 -0.97 7.70 -4.24
C TYR A 200 -0.73 8.40 -2.88
N SER A 201 -0.04 7.74 -1.95
CA SER A 201 0.32 8.29 -0.63
C SER A 201 1.29 9.47 -0.73
N VAL A 202 2.29 9.38 -1.64
CA VAL A 202 3.20 10.50 -1.91
C VAL A 202 2.44 11.74 -2.37
N ASN A 203 1.45 11.58 -3.26
CA ASN A 203 0.69 12.72 -3.78
C ASN A 203 -0.01 13.50 -2.66
N GLU A 204 -0.58 12.82 -1.66
CA GLU A 204 -1.22 13.47 -0.52
C GLU A 204 -0.22 14.24 0.35
N SER A 205 0.92 13.59 0.68
CA SER A 205 1.99 14.24 1.44
C SER A 205 2.52 15.49 0.73
N VAL A 206 2.71 15.44 -0.60
CA VAL A 206 3.14 16.58 -1.43
C VAL A 206 2.14 17.74 -1.34
N VAL A 207 0.85 17.46 -1.41
CA VAL A 207 -0.21 18.49 -1.32
C VAL A 207 -0.19 19.19 0.04
N ILE A 208 -0.08 18.43 1.12
CA ILE A 208 -0.01 19.00 2.47
C ILE A 208 1.28 19.82 2.65
N PHE A 209 2.42 19.31 2.20
CA PHE A 209 3.70 20.00 2.35
C PHE A 209 3.79 21.27 1.52
N ASP A 210 3.29 21.27 0.29
CA ASP A 210 3.22 22.49 -0.52
C ASP A 210 2.33 23.53 0.15
N ARG A 211 1.22 23.11 0.77
CA ARG A 211 0.35 24.03 1.52
C ARG A 211 1.01 24.54 2.78
N ILE A 212 1.76 23.71 3.51
CA ILE A 212 2.56 24.17 4.67
C ILE A 212 3.57 25.23 4.22
N ARG A 213 4.29 25.00 3.10
CA ARG A 213 5.27 25.97 2.53
C ARG A 213 4.60 27.29 2.13
N GLU A 214 3.42 27.21 1.50
CA GLU A 214 2.63 28.41 1.14
C GLU A 214 2.23 29.19 2.41
N ASN A 215 1.75 28.49 3.43
CA ASN A 215 1.31 29.09 4.68
C ASN A 215 2.46 29.78 5.44
N PHE A 216 3.66 29.19 5.47
CA PHE A 216 4.85 29.83 6.04
C PHE A 216 5.20 31.15 5.35
N ARG A 217 4.96 31.26 4.05
CA ARG A 217 5.18 32.51 3.29
C ARG A 217 4.09 33.53 3.57
N ARG A 218 2.84 33.07 3.71
CA ARG A 218 1.66 33.94 3.83
C ARG A 218 1.44 34.46 5.24
N TYR A 219 1.55 33.59 6.26
CA TYR A 219 1.17 33.90 7.65
C TYR A 219 2.41 34.15 8.51
N ARG A 220 2.74 35.43 8.75
CA ARG A 220 3.96 35.80 9.49
C ARG A 220 3.83 35.69 11.02
N LYS A 221 2.61 35.67 11.56
CA LYS A 221 2.33 35.71 13.01
C LYS A 221 1.95 34.33 13.60
N MET A 222 1.63 33.34 12.77
CA MET A 222 1.26 32.01 13.22
C MET A 222 2.51 31.19 13.58
N ASN A 223 2.39 30.37 14.63
CA ASN A 223 3.43 29.42 15.00
C ASN A 223 3.39 28.18 14.08
N THR A 224 4.43 27.33 14.15
CA THR A 224 4.57 26.16 13.28
C THR A 224 3.37 25.20 13.38
N VAL A 225 2.86 24.95 14.60
CA VAL A 225 1.70 24.07 14.83
C VAL A 225 0.46 24.63 14.14
N GLU A 226 0.17 25.92 14.35
CA GLU A 226 -0.97 26.59 13.72
C GLU A 226 -0.87 26.58 12.17
N ILE A 227 0.33 26.77 11.63
CA ILE A 227 0.57 26.71 10.18
C ILE A 227 0.27 25.34 9.63
N ILE A 228 0.71 24.28 10.30
CA ILE A 228 0.46 22.88 9.88
C ILE A 228 -1.01 22.55 9.99
N ASP A 229 -1.67 22.87 11.13
CA ASP A 229 -3.10 22.62 11.33
C ASP A 229 -3.96 23.36 10.28
N ASN A 230 -3.63 24.60 9.95
CA ASN A 230 -4.28 25.36 8.90
C ASN A 230 -4.04 24.73 7.51
N ALA A 231 -2.82 24.29 7.22
CA ALA A 231 -2.50 23.62 5.95
C ALA A 231 -3.34 22.36 5.75
N ILE A 232 -3.37 21.48 6.75
CA ILE A 232 -4.16 20.25 6.72
C ILE A 232 -5.66 20.58 6.60
N THR A 233 -6.17 21.49 7.42
CA THR A 233 -7.59 21.89 7.40
C THR A 233 -8.00 22.44 6.03
N SER A 234 -7.14 23.25 5.41
CA SER A 234 -7.46 23.85 4.10
C SER A 234 -7.37 22.87 2.92
N THR A 235 -6.66 21.76 3.07
CA THR A 235 -6.55 20.70 2.05
C THR A 235 -7.55 19.56 2.24
N ILE A 236 -8.18 19.44 3.41
CA ILE A 236 -9.03 18.29 3.77
C ILE A 236 -10.22 18.08 2.83
N SER A 237 -10.81 19.15 2.30
CA SER A 237 -11.90 19.04 1.31
C SER A 237 -11.42 18.35 0.03
N ARG A 238 -10.21 18.66 -0.43
CA ARG A 238 -9.58 17.98 -1.57
C ARG A 238 -9.27 16.53 -1.23
N THR A 239 -8.69 16.27 -0.07
CA THR A 239 -8.38 14.91 0.42
C THR A 239 -9.63 14.05 0.45
N ILE A 240 -10.75 14.53 1.03
CA ILE A 240 -12.02 13.77 1.06
C ILE A 240 -12.54 13.48 -0.36
N ILE A 241 -12.47 14.43 -1.27
CA ILE A 241 -12.98 14.23 -2.64
C ILE A 241 -12.09 13.23 -3.39
N THR A 242 -10.77 13.41 -3.38
CA THR A 242 -9.85 12.58 -4.15
C THR A 242 -9.79 11.16 -3.60
N HIS A 243 -9.60 11.01 -2.30
CA HIS A 243 -9.55 9.69 -1.66
C HIS A 243 -10.93 9.02 -1.61
N GLY A 244 -12.00 9.79 -1.34
CA GLY A 244 -13.35 9.27 -1.31
C GLY A 244 -13.81 8.73 -2.67
N SER A 245 -13.55 9.46 -3.76
CA SER A 245 -13.88 8.97 -5.11
C SER A 245 -13.11 7.70 -5.47
N THR A 246 -11.81 7.66 -5.18
CA THR A 246 -11.00 6.47 -5.42
C THR A 246 -11.44 5.31 -4.53
N GLN A 247 -11.74 5.59 -3.25
CA GLN A 247 -12.21 4.55 -2.32
C GLN A 247 -13.55 3.95 -2.73
N ILE A 248 -14.49 4.75 -3.25
CA ILE A 248 -15.77 4.25 -3.80
C ILE A 248 -15.51 3.30 -4.97
N MET A 249 -14.61 3.66 -5.89
CA MET A 249 -14.21 2.79 -7.00
C MET A 249 -13.61 1.48 -6.50
N VAL A 250 -12.66 1.55 -5.57
CA VAL A 250 -11.99 0.37 -5.00
C VAL A 250 -12.95 -0.50 -4.21
N LEU A 251 -13.88 0.09 -3.44
CA LEU A 251 -14.93 -0.66 -2.73
C LEU A 251 -15.88 -1.36 -3.70
N SER A 252 -16.21 -0.75 -4.84
CA SER A 252 -17.01 -1.44 -5.86
C SER A 252 -16.27 -2.67 -6.42
N MET A 253 -14.95 -2.58 -6.63
CA MET A 253 -14.14 -3.74 -7.02
C MET A 253 -14.09 -4.80 -5.92
N LEU A 254 -14.00 -4.40 -4.65
CA LEU A 254 -13.98 -5.32 -3.51
C LEU A 254 -15.30 -6.08 -3.36
N LEU A 255 -16.45 -5.42 -3.61
CA LEU A 255 -17.79 -5.98 -3.40
C LEU A 255 -18.30 -6.77 -4.62
N VAL A 256 -17.93 -6.36 -5.83
CA VAL A 256 -18.52 -6.87 -7.08
C VAL A 256 -17.46 -7.40 -8.04
N GLY A 257 -16.18 -7.13 -7.82
CA GLY A 257 -15.07 -7.47 -8.73
C GLY A 257 -14.67 -8.95 -8.76
N GLY A 258 -15.28 -9.79 -7.92
CA GLY A 258 -14.96 -11.21 -7.84
C GLY A 258 -13.62 -11.48 -7.14
N GLU A 259 -13.29 -12.76 -6.99
CA GLU A 259 -12.16 -13.23 -6.19
C GLU A 259 -10.80 -12.75 -6.72
N THR A 260 -10.64 -12.68 -8.04
CA THR A 260 -9.38 -12.26 -8.68
C THR A 260 -8.97 -10.85 -8.29
N LEU A 261 -9.94 -9.94 -8.08
CA LEU A 261 -9.70 -8.55 -7.70
C LEU A 261 -9.78 -8.31 -6.18
N HIS A 262 -10.22 -9.31 -5.41
CA HIS A 262 -10.50 -9.15 -3.98
C HIS A 262 -9.27 -8.65 -3.20
N TYR A 263 -8.15 -9.36 -3.24
CA TYR A 263 -6.95 -8.99 -2.49
C TYR A 263 -6.24 -7.76 -3.07
N PHE A 264 -6.34 -7.53 -4.38
CA PHE A 264 -5.90 -6.27 -5.00
C PHE A 264 -6.67 -5.08 -4.43
N ALA A 265 -8.00 -5.15 -4.41
CA ALA A 265 -8.85 -4.09 -3.86
C ALA A 265 -8.69 -3.94 -2.35
N MET A 266 -8.44 -5.03 -1.62
CA MET A 266 -8.15 -5.00 -0.19
C MET A 266 -6.85 -4.24 0.09
N ALA A 267 -5.76 -4.52 -0.65
CA ALA A 267 -4.49 -3.81 -0.52
C ALA A 267 -4.64 -2.31 -0.80
N LEU A 268 -5.36 -1.95 -1.88
CA LEU A 268 -5.67 -0.54 -2.19
C LEU A 268 -6.50 0.12 -1.09
N THR A 269 -7.53 -0.56 -0.57
CA THR A 269 -8.38 -0.01 0.51
C THR A 269 -7.56 0.32 1.75
N ILE A 270 -6.73 -0.63 2.21
CA ILE A 270 -5.85 -0.43 3.36
C ILE A 270 -4.88 0.72 3.06
N GLY A 271 -4.25 0.70 1.88
CA GLY A 271 -3.27 1.70 1.48
C GLY A 271 -3.84 3.11 1.38
N ILE A 272 -5.04 3.29 0.84
CA ILE A 272 -5.70 4.60 0.77
C ILE A 272 -6.02 5.12 2.17
N LEU A 273 -6.58 4.29 3.05
CA LEU A 273 -6.94 4.69 4.41
C LEU A 273 -5.70 5.05 5.24
N PHE A 274 -4.67 4.19 5.21
CA PHE A 274 -3.43 4.46 5.93
C PHE A 274 -2.63 5.61 5.30
N GLY A 275 -2.67 5.81 3.97
CA GLY A 275 -2.02 6.93 3.29
C GLY A 275 -2.59 8.30 3.70
N ILE A 276 -3.92 8.43 3.86
CA ILE A 276 -4.52 9.66 4.42
C ILE A 276 -4.02 9.86 5.86
N TYR A 277 -4.12 8.81 6.65
CA TYR A 277 -3.73 8.85 8.05
C TYR A 277 -2.25 9.21 8.22
N SER A 278 -1.37 8.56 7.48
CA SER A 278 0.09 8.76 7.57
C SER A 278 0.51 10.14 7.10
N SER A 279 -0.09 10.68 6.04
CA SER A 279 0.22 12.02 5.54
C SER A 279 -0.14 13.10 6.56
N VAL A 280 -1.29 12.97 7.24
CA VAL A 280 -1.77 13.93 8.24
C VAL A 280 -1.03 13.78 9.57
N PHE A 281 -0.93 12.56 10.10
CA PHE A 281 -0.47 12.35 11.48
C PHE A 281 0.99 11.87 11.57
N VAL A 282 1.54 11.23 10.55
CA VAL A 282 2.93 10.77 10.56
C VAL A 282 3.83 11.77 9.85
N ALA A 283 3.61 12.02 8.57
CA ALA A 283 4.49 12.89 7.78
C ALA A 283 4.51 14.33 8.30
N ALA A 284 3.34 14.95 8.51
CA ALA A 284 3.26 16.32 9.01
C ALA A 284 3.84 16.46 10.43
N ALA A 285 3.60 15.48 11.31
CA ALA A 285 4.14 15.50 12.66
C ALA A 285 5.66 15.30 12.69
N ILE A 286 6.21 14.38 11.88
CA ILE A 286 7.66 14.20 11.78
C ILE A 286 8.33 15.47 11.24
N ALA A 287 7.76 16.11 10.22
CA ALA A 287 8.28 17.38 9.71
C ALA A 287 8.28 18.46 10.81
N MET A 288 7.23 18.52 11.62
CA MET A 288 7.14 19.41 12.79
C MET A 288 8.25 19.11 13.82
N TRP A 289 8.44 17.84 14.19
CA TRP A 289 9.46 17.43 15.17
C TRP A 289 10.88 17.57 14.66
N LEU A 290 11.11 17.49 13.37
CA LEU A 290 12.39 17.84 12.74
C LEU A 290 12.66 19.35 12.76
N GLY A 291 11.71 20.12 13.31
CA GLY A 291 11.88 21.55 13.52
C GLY A 291 11.82 22.35 12.22
N ILE A 292 10.81 22.05 11.36
CA ILE A 292 10.58 22.88 10.18
C ILE A 292 10.26 24.30 10.57
N GLN A 293 10.95 25.27 9.96
CA GLN A 293 10.84 26.68 10.28
C GLN A 293 10.76 27.50 8.99
N ARG A 294 10.40 28.76 9.15
CA ARG A 294 10.29 29.69 8.03
C ARG A 294 11.62 29.87 7.31
N GLU A 295 12.71 29.92 8.05
CA GLU A 295 14.08 30.13 7.55
C GLU A 295 14.51 29.00 6.60
N ASP A 296 14.00 27.79 6.78
CA ASP A 296 14.24 26.66 5.89
C ASP A 296 13.62 26.87 4.49
N LEU A 297 12.54 27.68 4.41
CA LEU A 297 11.66 27.78 3.24
C LEU A 297 11.79 29.10 2.48
N ILE A 298 12.35 30.13 3.10
CA ILE A 298 12.57 31.44 2.52
C ILE A 298 14.07 31.62 2.36
N LYS A 299 14.58 31.47 1.12
CA LYS A 299 15.94 31.91 0.85
C LYS A 299 16.03 33.37 1.23
N ALA A 300 16.96 33.71 2.13
CA ALA A 300 17.28 35.11 2.41
C ALA A 300 17.53 35.79 1.06
N ALA A 301 16.89 36.94 0.82
CA ALA A 301 17.23 37.74 -0.32
C ALA A 301 18.75 37.91 -0.28
N PRO A 302 19.48 37.74 -1.43
CA PRO A 302 20.89 38.01 -1.44
C PRO A 302 21.04 39.42 -0.85
N LYS A 303 21.91 39.54 0.21
CA LYS A 303 22.33 40.88 0.66
C LYS A 303 22.75 41.59 -0.62
N LYS A 304 22.02 42.67 -0.97
CA LYS A 304 22.60 43.63 -1.92
C LYS A 304 23.94 43.94 -1.30
N ASP A 305 25.02 43.55 -2.00
CA ASP A 305 26.30 44.10 -1.69
C ASP A 305 26.05 45.62 -1.72
N GLU A 306 26.16 46.24 -0.57
CA GLU A 306 26.13 47.70 -0.48
C GLU A 306 27.36 48.12 -1.29
N ASP A 307 27.12 48.48 -2.54
CA ASP A 307 28.12 49.10 -3.36
C ASP A 307 28.48 50.41 -2.61
N PRO A 308 29.72 50.54 -2.12
CA PRO A 308 30.09 51.73 -1.35
C PRO A 308 29.94 53.01 -2.14
N ASP A 309 29.85 52.91 -3.47
CA ASP A 309 29.73 54.03 -4.42
C ASP A 309 28.30 54.22 -5.00
N ASP A 310 27.27 53.53 -4.44
CA ASP A 310 25.86 53.77 -4.84
C ASP A 310 25.40 55.13 -4.32
N PRO A 311 25.18 56.11 -5.18
CA PRO A 311 24.76 57.46 -4.79
C PRO A 311 23.36 57.52 -4.15
N ASN A 312 22.61 56.41 -4.14
CA ASN A 312 21.30 56.26 -3.51
C ASN A 312 21.33 55.41 -2.22
N ALA A 313 22.51 55.05 -1.71
CA ALA A 313 22.65 54.35 -0.44
C ALA A 313 22.12 55.25 0.70
N GLY A 314 20.85 55.03 1.08
CA GLY A 314 20.18 55.80 2.16
C GLY A 314 18.84 56.45 1.79
N ALA A 315 18.41 56.38 0.52
CA ALA A 315 17.06 56.82 0.15
C ALA A 315 16.01 55.82 0.61
N VAL A 316 15.29 56.11 1.69
CA VAL A 316 14.09 55.40 2.12
C VAL A 316 12.95 55.86 1.21
N VAL A 317 12.44 54.98 0.36
CA VAL A 317 11.17 55.14 -0.37
C VAL A 317 10.09 54.41 0.31
#